data_7dfc337a9379e48f7c6869d73de02b24
#
_entry.id   7dfc337a9379e48f7c6869d73de02b24
#
_cell.length_a   1.000
_cell.length_b   1.000
_cell.length_c   1.000
_cell.angle_alpha   90.00
_cell.angle_beta   90.00
_cell.angle_gamma   90.00
#
_symmetry.space_group_name_H-M   'P 1'
#
loop_
_entity.id
_entity.type
_entity.pdbx_description
1 polymer ?
#
loop_
_entity_poly.entity_id
_entity_poly.type
_entity_poly.pdbx_seq_one_letter_code
_entity_poly.pdbx_strand_id
1 'polypeptide(L)'
;VEAPLNAPDATGRIEVDAAPEIVYALVSDPAQLADVAEEYAGHRWVGGSSGPVVGAKFRGRNRRGFRRWSTLSTITDADPGCRFGFEVTSVAGLPVARWQYDFAPAGAGCLVVESMWERRPAWFKVPTSTVTGVWNRDEANAANIAATLARLKRAVEASR
;
A
#
# COMPACT_ATOMS: atom_id res chain seq x y z
N VAL A 1 0.30 -15.95 17.90
CA VAL A 1 0.14 -14.55 18.36
C VAL A 1 1.18 -13.73 17.63
N GLU A 2 0.75 -12.90 16.68
CA GLU A 2 1.63 -12.00 15.95
C GLU A 2 2.18 -10.96 16.94
N ALA A 3 3.49 -10.74 16.93
CA ALA A 3 4.08 -9.72 17.77
C ALA A 3 3.47 -8.33 17.45
N PRO A 4 3.23 -7.47 18.44
CA PRO A 4 2.69 -6.15 18.18
C PRO A 4 3.62 -5.41 17.21
N LEU A 5 3.03 -4.80 16.19
CA LEU A 5 3.78 -3.99 15.25
C LEU A 5 4.39 -2.79 16.00
N ASN A 6 5.66 -2.53 15.76
CA ASN A 6 6.29 -1.29 16.19
C ASN A 6 5.58 -0.09 15.55
N ALA A 7 5.88 1.12 16.03
CA ALA A 7 5.39 2.33 15.39
C ALA A 7 5.77 2.32 13.89
N PRO A 8 4.88 2.80 12.99
CA PRO A 8 5.18 2.86 11.56
C PRO A 8 6.33 3.83 11.27
N ASP A 9 7.12 3.52 10.25
CA ASP A 9 8.21 4.41 9.78
C ASP A 9 7.67 5.62 9.01
N ALA A 10 6.49 5.46 8.38
CA ALA A 10 5.75 6.56 7.76
C ALA A 10 4.25 6.34 7.93
N THR A 11 3.51 7.42 8.13
CA THR A 11 2.05 7.40 8.23
C THR A 11 1.44 8.69 7.72
N GLY A 12 0.24 8.61 7.21
CA GLY A 12 -0.57 9.75 6.83
C GLY A 12 -2.06 9.44 7.02
N ARG A 13 -2.88 10.48 7.06
CA ARG A 13 -4.32 10.34 7.24
C ARG A 13 -5.09 11.38 6.43
N ILE A 14 -6.30 11.02 6.03
CA ILE A 14 -7.21 11.93 5.33
C ILE A 14 -8.66 11.56 5.64
N GLU A 15 -9.54 12.55 5.68
CA GLU A 15 -10.98 12.33 5.71
C GLU A 15 -11.54 12.32 4.30
N VAL A 16 -12.38 11.31 3.99
CA VAL A 16 -13.01 11.09 2.69
C VAL A 16 -14.52 11.10 2.91
N ASP A 17 -15.26 11.81 2.06
CA ASP A 17 -16.71 11.88 2.11
C ASP A 17 -17.35 10.64 1.44
N ALA A 18 -17.12 9.47 2.02
CA ALA A 18 -17.72 8.20 1.62
C ALA A 18 -17.67 7.19 2.79
N ALA A 19 -18.55 6.19 2.76
CA ALA A 19 -18.55 5.14 3.77
C ALA A 19 -17.23 4.32 3.75
N PRO A 20 -16.77 3.83 4.91
CA PRO A 20 -15.53 3.05 5.00
C PRO A 20 -15.46 1.87 4.02
N GLU A 21 -16.57 1.18 3.78
CA GLU A 21 -16.65 0.03 2.89
C GLU A 21 -16.40 0.41 1.42
N ILE A 22 -16.84 1.61 1.01
CA ILE A 22 -16.59 2.11 -0.35
C ILE A 22 -15.10 2.41 -0.55
N VAL A 23 -14.48 3.04 0.44
CA VAL A 23 -13.05 3.35 0.39
C VAL A 23 -12.22 2.07 0.45
N TYR A 24 -12.60 1.13 1.32
CA TYR A 24 -11.99 -0.20 1.41
C TYR A 24 -12.05 -0.94 0.07
N ALA A 25 -13.20 -0.95 -0.61
CA ALA A 25 -13.36 -1.64 -1.88
C ALA A 25 -12.37 -1.13 -2.96
N LEU A 26 -12.10 0.18 -2.98
CA LEU A 26 -11.11 0.76 -3.88
C LEU A 26 -9.68 0.34 -3.50
N VAL A 27 -9.33 0.47 -2.22
CA VAL A 27 -7.95 0.19 -1.74
C VAL A 27 -7.62 -1.30 -1.83
N SER A 28 -8.58 -2.18 -1.56
CA SER A 28 -8.37 -3.64 -1.59
C SER A 28 -8.34 -4.24 -3.00
N ASP A 29 -8.73 -3.48 -4.02
CA ASP A 29 -8.57 -3.88 -5.42
C ASP A 29 -7.20 -3.41 -5.94
N PRO A 30 -6.25 -4.31 -6.24
CA PRO A 30 -4.94 -3.92 -6.72
C PRO A 30 -4.95 -3.13 -8.03
N ALA A 31 -5.99 -3.27 -8.86
CA ALA A 31 -6.13 -2.49 -10.09
C ALA A 31 -6.46 -1.03 -9.76
N GLN A 32 -7.45 -0.80 -8.90
CA GLN A 32 -7.85 0.54 -8.49
C GLN A 32 -6.78 1.20 -7.61
N LEU A 33 -6.11 0.43 -6.76
CA LEU A 33 -4.98 0.93 -5.97
C LEU A 33 -3.85 1.44 -6.89
N ALA A 34 -3.58 0.79 -8.02
CA ALA A 34 -2.58 1.24 -8.99
C ALA A 34 -2.91 2.61 -9.61
N ASP A 35 -4.18 2.97 -9.71
CA ASP A 35 -4.61 4.26 -10.25
C ASP A 35 -4.37 5.42 -9.27
N VAL A 36 -4.31 5.14 -7.98
CA VAL A 36 -4.13 6.16 -6.94
C VAL A 36 -2.74 6.17 -6.30
N ALA A 37 -2.05 5.04 -6.25
CA ALA A 37 -0.72 4.93 -5.67
C ALA A 37 0.35 5.64 -6.52
N GLU A 38 1.39 6.15 -5.86
CA GLU A 38 2.42 6.97 -6.55
C GLU A 38 3.38 6.13 -7.39
N GLU A 39 3.92 5.07 -6.83
CA GLU A 39 4.92 4.23 -7.51
C GLU A 39 4.33 2.95 -8.10
N TYR A 40 3.19 2.48 -7.62
CA TYR A 40 2.56 1.24 -8.03
C TYR A 40 1.80 1.42 -9.35
N ALA A 41 2.18 0.66 -10.37
CA ALA A 41 1.72 0.86 -11.74
C ALA A 41 0.88 -0.30 -12.31
N GLY A 42 0.60 -1.32 -11.54
CA GLY A 42 -0.23 -2.44 -11.96
C GLY A 42 0.10 -3.74 -11.25
N HIS A 43 -0.75 -4.74 -11.47
CA HIS A 43 -0.68 -6.02 -10.76
C HIS A 43 -0.94 -7.22 -11.66
N ARG A 44 -0.63 -8.39 -11.13
CA ARG A 44 -1.09 -9.69 -11.60
C ARG A 44 -1.22 -10.63 -10.41
N TRP A 45 -2.39 -11.23 -10.23
CA TRP A 45 -2.59 -12.29 -9.25
C TRP A 45 -1.69 -13.49 -9.54
N VAL A 46 -1.18 -14.13 -8.51
CA VAL A 46 -0.31 -15.32 -8.61
C VAL A 46 -0.75 -16.40 -7.64
N GLY A 47 -0.29 -17.65 -7.88
CA GLY A 47 -0.58 -18.75 -6.98
C GLY A 47 -2.06 -19.13 -6.87
N GLY A 48 -2.85 -18.93 -7.95
CA GLY A 48 -4.29 -19.21 -7.93
C GLY A 48 -5.14 -18.17 -7.20
N SER A 49 -4.55 -17.08 -6.74
CA SER A 49 -5.28 -15.96 -6.11
C SER A 49 -6.08 -15.18 -7.14
N SER A 50 -7.25 -14.68 -6.75
CA SER A 50 -8.16 -13.94 -7.64
C SER A 50 -8.87 -12.77 -6.95
N GLY A 51 -8.61 -12.52 -5.67
CA GLY A 51 -9.28 -11.46 -4.90
C GLY A 51 -8.60 -11.15 -3.57
N PRO A 52 -9.05 -10.09 -2.89
CA PRO A 52 -8.43 -9.55 -1.69
C PRO A 52 -8.79 -10.38 -0.44
N VAL A 53 -8.23 -11.55 -0.31
CA VAL A 53 -8.35 -12.40 0.88
C VAL A 53 -6.99 -12.59 1.53
N VAL A 54 -6.98 -12.80 2.84
CA VAL A 54 -5.74 -13.07 3.59
C VAL A 54 -5.00 -14.27 3.00
N GLY A 55 -3.70 -14.12 2.77
CA GLY A 55 -2.84 -15.11 2.13
C GLY A 55 -2.81 -15.03 0.60
N ALA A 56 -3.72 -14.28 -0.04
CA ALA A 56 -3.67 -14.05 -1.48
C ALA A 56 -2.42 -13.28 -1.88
N LYS A 57 -1.89 -13.60 -3.05
CA LYS A 57 -0.64 -13.01 -3.55
C LYS A 57 -0.84 -12.35 -4.91
N PHE A 58 -0.19 -11.22 -5.09
CA PHE A 58 -0.10 -10.56 -6.39
C PHE A 58 1.30 -10.02 -6.64
N ARG A 59 1.70 -10.05 -7.91
CA ARG A 59 2.93 -9.41 -8.37
C ARG A 59 2.61 -7.97 -8.72
N GLY A 60 3.23 -7.02 -8.00
CA GLY A 60 3.18 -5.60 -8.30
C GLY A 60 4.23 -5.21 -9.34
N ARG A 61 3.85 -4.33 -10.25
CA ARG A 61 4.77 -3.59 -11.12
C ARG A 61 4.87 -2.18 -10.59
N ASN A 62 6.09 -1.71 -10.39
CA ASN A 62 6.35 -0.39 -9.86
C ASN A 62 7.18 0.41 -10.86
N ARG A 63 7.03 1.74 -10.81
CA ARG A 63 7.84 2.65 -11.63
C ARG A 63 8.11 3.96 -10.90
N ARG A 64 9.26 4.56 -11.21
CA ARG A 64 9.61 5.93 -10.82
C ARG A 64 10.45 6.54 -11.92
N GLY A 65 9.91 7.50 -12.66
CA GLY A 65 10.53 8.01 -13.87
C GLY A 65 10.75 6.89 -14.88
N PHE A 66 12.00 6.70 -15.32
CA PHE A 66 12.39 5.62 -16.24
C PHE A 66 12.68 4.27 -15.54
N ARG A 67 12.74 4.25 -14.21
CA ARG A 67 13.07 3.05 -13.44
C ARG A 67 11.83 2.19 -13.22
N ARG A 68 12.00 0.88 -13.39
CA ARG A 68 10.92 -0.12 -13.25
C ARG A 68 11.42 -1.30 -12.44
N TRP A 69 10.59 -1.82 -11.55
CA TRP A 69 10.88 -3.04 -10.78
C TRP A 69 9.59 -3.77 -10.43
N SER A 70 9.71 -5.03 -10.05
CA SER A 70 8.59 -5.85 -9.60
C SER A 70 8.77 -6.28 -8.16
N THR A 71 7.65 -6.43 -7.47
CA THR A 71 7.57 -6.92 -6.10
C THR A 71 6.51 -8.01 -6.01
N LEU A 72 6.58 -8.84 -4.98
CA LEU A 72 5.53 -9.78 -4.62
C LEU A 72 4.85 -9.29 -3.34
N SER A 73 3.54 -9.16 -3.37
CA SER A 73 2.74 -8.76 -2.21
C SER A 73 1.89 -9.93 -1.73
N THR A 74 1.81 -10.10 -0.42
CA THR A 74 0.94 -11.08 0.25
C THR A 74 -0.02 -10.32 1.16
N ILE A 75 -1.32 -10.52 0.99
CA ILE A 75 -2.34 -9.87 1.81
C ILE A 75 -2.31 -10.46 3.21
N THR A 76 -2.17 -9.61 4.21
CA THR A 76 -2.12 -9.98 5.64
C THR A 76 -3.40 -9.65 6.39
N ASP A 77 -4.11 -8.62 5.96
CA ASP A 77 -5.37 -8.17 6.55
C ASP A 77 -6.37 -7.85 5.44
N ALA A 78 -7.59 -8.35 5.58
CA ALA A 78 -8.69 -8.14 4.65
C ALA A 78 -10.00 -8.10 5.42
N ASP A 79 -10.21 -7.04 6.21
CA ASP A 79 -11.39 -6.79 7.03
C ASP A 79 -12.18 -5.62 6.42
N PRO A 80 -13.29 -5.89 5.69
CA PRO A 80 -14.02 -4.89 4.94
C PRO A 80 -14.47 -3.71 5.80
N GLY A 81 -14.17 -2.50 5.36
CA GLY A 81 -14.49 -1.25 6.06
C GLY A 81 -13.67 -0.96 7.32
N CYS A 82 -12.75 -1.85 7.71
CA CYS A 82 -11.92 -1.72 8.90
C CYS A 82 -10.43 -1.68 8.59
N ARG A 83 -9.91 -2.68 7.88
CA ARG A 83 -8.47 -2.79 7.60
C ARG A 83 -8.16 -3.55 6.32
N PHE A 84 -7.20 -3.04 5.57
CA PHE A 84 -6.53 -3.75 4.49
C PHE A 84 -5.02 -3.65 4.66
N GLY A 85 -4.32 -4.78 4.65
CA GLY A 85 -2.87 -4.82 4.84
C GLY A 85 -2.19 -5.85 3.95
N PHE A 86 -0.94 -5.57 3.57
CA PHE A 86 -0.14 -6.49 2.79
C PHE A 86 1.36 -6.31 3.07
N GLU A 87 2.09 -7.42 2.99
CA GLU A 87 3.54 -7.44 3.04
C GLU A 87 4.12 -7.52 1.64
N VAL A 88 5.16 -6.73 1.41
CA VAL A 88 5.87 -6.65 0.14
C VAL A 88 7.22 -7.31 0.29
N THR A 89 7.53 -8.23 -0.63
CA THR A 89 8.86 -8.82 -0.78
C THR A 89 9.43 -8.52 -2.16
N SER A 90 10.75 -8.62 -2.30
CA SER A 90 11.38 -8.68 -3.62
C SER A 90 10.96 -9.96 -4.34
N VAL A 91 11.20 -10.03 -5.64
CA VAL A 91 10.96 -11.27 -6.42
C VAL A 91 11.82 -12.45 -5.94
N ALA A 92 12.90 -12.19 -5.22
CA ALA A 92 13.73 -13.19 -4.56
C ALA A 92 13.28 -13.55 -3.13
N GLY A 93 12.14 -13.02 -2.67
CA GLY A 93 11.57 -13.32 -1.37
C GLY A 93 12.14 -12.51 -0.19
N LEU A 94 13.00 -11.53 -0.43
CA LEU A 94 13.55 -10.68 0.63
C LEU A 94 12.50 -9.67 1.08
N PRO A 95 12.33 -9.44 2.40
CA PRO A 95 11.36 -8.48 2.91
C PRO A 95 11.69 -7.05 2.45
N VAL A 96 10.67 -6.30 2.06
CA VAL A 96 10.78 -4.90 1.59
C VAL A 96 10.02 -3.97 2.51
N ALA A 97 8.71 -4.15 2.64
CA ALA A 97 7.86 -3.28 3.44
C ALA A 97 6.57 -3.99 3.85
N ARG A 98 5.91 -3.46 4.87
CA ARG A 98 4.49 -3.72 5.16
C ARG A 98 3.73 -2.42 4.94
N TRP A 99 2.58 -2.52 4.29
CA TRP A 99 1.62 -1.44 4.10
C TRP A 99 0.30 -1.79 4.74
N GLN A 100 -0.36 -0.82 5.34
CA GLN A 100 -1.64 -1.00 5.98
C GLN A 100 -2.50 0.24 5.84
N TYR A 101 -3.77 0.02 5.55
CA TYR A 101 -4.83 1.02 5.53
C TYR A 101 -5.82 0.68 6.63
N ASP A 102 -6.07 1.61 7.54
CA ASP A 102 -7.11 1.53 8.54
C ASP A 102 -8.22 2.51 8.18
N PHE A 103 -9.47 2.06 8.33
CA PHE A 103 -10.66 2.82 8.00
C PHE A 103 -11.53 2.95 9.25
N ALA A 104 -12.00 4.15 9.54
CA ALA A 104 -12.89 4.42 10.65
C ALA A 104 -13.98 5.40 10.24
N PRO A 105 -15.23 5.21 10.68
CA PRO A 105 -16.28 6.22 10.49
C PRO A 105 -15.84 7.57 11.07
N ALA A 106 -16.07 8.65 10.30
CA ALA A 106 -15.78 10.01 10.72
C ALA A 106 -16.88 10.95 10.19
N GLY A 107 -17.76 11.42 11.07
CA GLY A 107 -18.93 12.18 10.66
C GLY A 107 -19.81 11.40 9.66
N ALA A 108 -20.06 11.97 8.49
CA ALA A 108 -20.79 11.32 7.40
C ALA A 108 -19.87 10.52 6.44
N GLY A 109 -18.55 10.51 6.70
CA GLY A 109 -17.56 9.88 5.85
C GLY A 109 -16.65 8.90 6.58
N CYS A 110 -15.41 8.83 6.14
CA CYS A 110 -14.40 7.89 6.60
C CYS A 110 -13.07 8.60 6.86
N LEU A 111 -12.47 8.33 8.01
CA LEU A 111 -11.05 8.59 8.26
C LEU A 111 -10.24 7.42 7.70
N VAL A 112 -9.32 7.69 6.80
CA VAL A 112 -8.36 6.73 6.24
C VAL A 112 -6.99 7.04 6.82
N VAL A 113 -6.34 6.02 7.38
CA VAL A 113 -4.95 6.09 7.85
C VAL A 113 -4.13 5.11 7.04
N GLU A 114 -3.12 5.59 6.33
CA GLU A 114 -2.14 4.76 5.62
C GLU A 114 -0.84 4.73 6.42
N SER A 115 -0.31 3.54 6.66
CA SER A 115 0.91 3.32 7.44
C SER A 115 1.85 2.37 6.71
N MET A 116 3.15 2.61 6.87
CA MET A 116 4.20 1.80 6.28
C MET A 116 5.27 1.46 7.31
N TRP A 117 5.76 0.23 7.24
CA TRP A 117 6.90 -0.28 7.99
C TRP A 117 7.98 -0.76 7.04
N GLU A 118 9.17 -0.22 7.16
CA GLU A 118 10.35 -0.64 6.43
C GLU A 118 10.83 -2.02 6.93
N ARG A 119 10.95 -2.98 6.03
CA ARG A 119 11.35 -4.35 6.35
C ARG A 119 12.69 -4.76 5.74
N ARG A 120 13.31 -3.89 4.92
CA ARG A 120 14.57 -4.21 4.28
C ARG A 120 15.70 -4.28 5.32
N PRO A 121 16.49 -5.38 5.35
CA PRO A 121 17.71 -5.41 6.14
C PRO A 121 18.70 -4.35 5.63
N ALA A 122 19.59 -3.88 6.53
CA ALA A 122 20.48 -2.76 6.25
C ALA A 122 21.34 -2.97 4.98
N TRP A 123 21.85 -4.19 4.77
CA TRP A 123 22.66 -4.54 3.60
C TRP A 123 21.86 -4.52 2.27
N PHE A 124 20.54 -4.66 2.33
CA PHE A 124 19.68 -4.65 1.16
C PHE A 124 19.21 -3.24 0.77
N LYS A 125 19.36 -2.26 1.67
CA LYS A 125 18.94 -0.87 1.40
C LYS A 125 19.73 -0.22 0.28
N VAL A 126 21.05 -0.39 0.25
CA VAL A 126 21.93 0.21 -0.77
C VAL A 126 21.61 -0.30 -2.18
N PRO A 127 21.62 -1.61 -2.48
CA PRO A 127 21.29 -2.07 -3.81
C PRO A 127 19.86 -1.71 -4.25
N THR A 128 18.87 -1.74 -3.35
CA THR A 128 17.51 -1.32 -3.69
C THR A 128 17.40 0.17 -3.95
N SER A 129 18.13 1.00 -3.23
CA SER A 129 18.18 2.45 -3.49
C SER A 129 18.77 2.76 -4.86
N THR A 130 19.77 2.02 -5.29
CA THR A 130 20.34 2.15 -6.64
C THR A 130 19.33 1.76 -7.73
N VAL A 131 18.59 0.65 -7.55
CA VAL A 131 17.59 0.17 -8.50
C VAL A 131 16.42 1.13 -8.60
N THR A 132 15.88 1.58 -7.46
CA THR A 132 14.70 2.45 -7.42
C THR A 132 15.02 3.94 -7.60
N GLY A 133 16.28 4.34 -7.39
CA GLY A 133 16.72 5.74 -7.42
C GLY A 133 16.28 6.55 -6.20
N VAL A 134 15.90 5.90 -5.11
CA VAL A 134 15.44 6.55 -3.89
C VAL A 134 16.42 6.30 -2.75
N TRP A 135 17.14 7.34 -2.35
CA TRP A 135 18.17 7.27 -1.29
C TRP A 135 17.60 7.65 0.08
N ASN A 136 16.71 8.65 0.14
CA ASN A 136 15.96 8.99 1.35
C ASN A 136 14.55 8.38 1.26
N ARG A 137 14.43 7.13 1.66
CA ARG A 137 13.20 6.34 1.53
C ARG A 137 12.11 6.82 2.51
N ASP A 138 12.47 7.27 3.69
CA ASP A 138 11.50 7.70 4.71
C ASP A 138 10.76 8.96 4.24
N GLU A 139 11.49 9.95 3.74
CA GLU A 139 10.89 11.16 3.15
C GLU A 139 10.08 10.84 1.90
N ALA A 140 10.58 9.97 1.02
CA ALA A 140 9.88 9.55 -0.17
C ALA A 140 8.58 8.79 0.17
N ASN A 141 8.59 7.92 1.18
CA ASN A 141 7.40 7.19 1.61
C ASN A 141 6.36 8.13 2.22
N ALA A 142 6.75 9.10 3.04
CA ALA A 142 5.84 10.11 3.58
C ALA A 142 5.18 10.93 2.46
N ALA A 143 5.95 11.37 1.46
CA ALA A 143 5.44 12.10 0.31
C ALA A 143 4.51 11.21 -0.56
N ASN A 144 4.86 9.94 -0.77
CA ASN A 144 4.04 8.97 -1.52
C ASN A 144 2.71 8.72 -0.81
N ILE A 145 2.69 8.57 0.51
CA ILE A 145 1.47 8.41 1.31
C ILE A 145 0.57 9.64 1.14
N ALA A 146 1.10 10.84 1.28
CA ALA A 146 0.32 12.06 1.12
C ALA A 146 -0.29 12.19 -0.29
N ALA A 147 0.48 11.87 -1.33
CA ALA A 147 0.02 11.89 -2.71
C ALA A 147 -1.05 10.81 -2.99
N THR A 148 -0.84 9.60 -2.48
CA THR A 148 -1.78 8.48 -2.59
C THR A 148 -3.12 8.82 -1.94
N LEU A 149 -3.11 9.27 -0.69
CA LEU A 149 -4.31 9.66 0.05
C LEU A 149 -5.08 10.79 -0.63
N ALA A 150 -4.38 11.79 -1.19
CA ALA A 150 -5.02 12.88 -1.92
C ALA A 150 -5.70 12.38 -3.22
N ARG A 151 -5.09 11.43 -3.94
CA ARG A 151 -5.69 10.81 -5.12
C ARG A 151 -6.86 9.92 -4.77
N LEU A 152 -6.73 9.11 -3.71
CA LEU A 152 -7.78 8.26 -3.16
C LEU A 152 -9.04 9.09 -2.86
N LYS A 153 -8.88 10.19 -2.14
CA LYS A 153 -9.99 11.11 -1.84
C LYS A 153 -10.68 11.59 -3.12
N ARG A 154 -9.91 12.10 -4.09
CA ARG A 154 -10.48 12.57 -5.36
C ARG A 154 -11.20 11.47 -6.14
N ALA A 155 -10.61 10.26 -6.21
CA ALA A 155 -11.20 9.15 -6.94
C ALA A 155 -12.54 8.71 -6.35
N VAL A 156 -12.61 8.60 -5.02
CA VAL A 156 -13.83 8.19 -4.31
C VAL A 156 -14.92 9.26 -4.41
N GLU A 157 -14.57 10.52 -4.19
CA GLU A 157 -15.55 11.63 -4.19
C GLU A 157 -16.03 11.99 -5.61
N ALA A 158 -15.26 11.70 -6.66
CA ALA A 158 -15.68 11.89 -8.06
C ALA A 158 -16.64 10.79 -8.57
N SER A 159 -16.73 9.66 -7.87
CA SER A 159 -17.58 8.51 -8.25
C SER A 159 -18.98 8.57 -7.68
N ARG A 160 -19.37 9.68 -7.05
CA ARG A 160 -20.67 9.91 -6.36
C ARG A 160 -21.66 10.65 -7.24
#